data_0cdd5e3de62d24eb497c2efcc838a49e
#
_entry.id   0cdd5e3de62d24eb497c2efcc838a49e
#
_cell.length_a   1.000
_cell.length_b   1.000
_cell.length_c   1.000
_cell.angle_alpha   90.00
_cell.angle_beta   90.00
_cell.angle_gamma   90.00
#
_symmetry.space_group_name_H-M   'P 1'
#
loop_
_entity.id
_entity.type
_entity.pdbx_description
1 polymer ?
#
loop_
_entity_poly.entity_id
_entity_poly.type
_entity_poly.pdbx_seq_one_letter_code
_entity_poly.pdbx_strand_id
1 'polypeptide(L)'
;MTRFPYDQFAKDYLKELLQPLGEVETSRKVPAQIREIDVYFVPPPQSTNTIELGLLGKFAAEPALVEPFRNAATIAEIRSCINKLFDIFAEVKRQAKGDKTRLAESELPRLWILSPTASESILDGFRTNIDEKNWGIGVHFLGDYFRTAIVVIHQLPCTEETLWLRILGKGRVQQQAIDELEALPQNNPLRSKAIDLLLNLKTTLEFNQNIDEEDRDLIMRLSPIYEQKLAEVKQEGIQEGIQEGIQEGIQEGIQVERRNVIENLLQVRFGSLDAELRGITEALLALSPEEFTPLLLQLSREELLNRFL
;
A
#
# COMPACT_ATOMS: atom_id res chain seq x y z
N MET A 1 11.16 -21.38 1.40
CA MET A 1 10.00 -21.43 0.52
C MET A 1 10.10 -20.24 -0.41
N THR A 2 10.39 -20.48 -1.67
CA THR A 2 10.40 -19.44 -2.71
C THR A 2 8.93 -19.07 -2.95
N ARG A 3 8.45 -18.01 -2.31
CA ARG A 3 7.13 -17.45 -2.65
C ARG A 3 7.21 -16.96 -4.09
N PHE A 4 6.33 -17.44 -4.94
CA PHE A 4 6.25 -16.94 -6.31
C PHE A 4 5.91 -15.44 -6.26
N PRO A 5 6.62 -14.58 -7.04
CA PRO A 5 6.43 -13.12 -7.00
C PRO A 5 4.98 -12.68 -7.17
N TYR A 6 4.25 -13.36 -8.04
CA TYR A 6 2.83 -13.09 -8.30
C TYR A 6 1.90 -13.43 -7.15
N ASP A 7 2.19 -14.49 -6.40
CA ASP A 7 1.39 -14.87 -5.23
C ASP A 7 1.44 -13.77 -4.17
N GLN A 8 2.63 -13.26 -3.88
CA GLN A 8 2.79 -12.16 -2.95
C GLN A 8 2.17 -10.86 -3.48
N PHE A 9 2.41 -10.52 -4.76
CA PHE A 9 1.80 -9.36 -5.40
C PHE A 9 0.28 -9.40 -5.31
N ALA A 10 -0.35 -10.52 -5.70
CA ALA A 10 -1.80 -10.63 -5.70
C ALA A 10 -2.40 -10.49 -4.29
N LYS A 11 -1.74 -11.05 -3.28
CA LYS A 11 -2.14 -10.91 -1.87
C LYS A 11 -2.05 -9.46 -1.38
N ASP A 12 -0.92 -8.80 -1.63
CA ASP A 12 -0.70 -7.41 -1.22
C ASP A 12 -1.62 -6.46 -1.99
N TYR A 13 -1.80 -6.69 -3.28
CA TYR A 13 -2.69 -5.93 -4.14
C TYR A 13 -4.16 -6.01 -3.68
N LEU A 14 -4.67 -7.22 -3.48
CA LEU A 14 -6.04 -7.40 -2.99
C LEU A 14 -6.22 -6.83 -1.57
N LYS A 15 -5.22 -6.97 -0.71
CA LYS A 15 -5.24 -6.38 0.62
C LYS A 15 -5.38 -4.86 0.55
N GLU A 16 -4.55 -4.18 -0.23
CA GLU A 16 -4.59 -2.71 -0.37
C GLU A 16 -5.95 -2.22 -0.92
N LEU A 17 -6.53 -2.95 -1.88
CA LEU A 17 -7.82 -2.58 -2.45
C LEU A 17 -9.00 -2.84 -1.52
N LEU A 18 -8.97 -3.93 -0.78
CA LEU A 18 -10.10 -4.35 0.06
C LEU A 18 -10.05 -3.79 1.49
N GLN A 19 -8.85 -3.44 2.00
CA GLN A 19 -8.66 -2.92 3.35
C GLN A 19 -9.53 -1.69 3.67
N PRO A 20 -9.78 -0.73 2.75
CA PRO A 20 -10.69 0.38 2.99
C PRO A 20 -12.15 -0.03 3.14
N LEU A 21 -12.53 -1.22 2.64
CA LEU A 21 -13.90 -1.75 2.69
C LEU A 21 -14.17 -2.62 3.91
N GLY A 22 -13.11 -3.16 4.56
CA GLY A 22 -13.28 -4.07 5.69
C GLY A 22 -11.98 -4.68 6.19
N GLU A 23 -12.12 -5.69 7.04
CA GLU A 23 -10.98 -6.41 7.57
C GLU A 23 -10.45 -7.42 6.54
N VAL A 24 -9.13 -7.41 6.32
CA VAL A 24 -8.46 -8.28 5.35
C VAL A 24 -7.34 -9.04 6.03
N GLU A 25 -7.43 -10.36 6.03
CA GLU A 25 -6.33 -11.25 6.42
C GLU A 25 -5.72 -11.91 5.18
N THR A 26 -4.40 -11.82 5.04
CA THR A 26 -3.65 -12.55 4.02
C THR A 26 -2.91 -13.73 4.65
N SER A 27 -2.79 -14.85 3.91
CA SER A 27 -2.07 -16.04 4.39
C SER A 27 -2.64 -16.64 5.68
N ARG A 28 -3.97 -16.59 5.87
CA ARG A 28 -4.65 -17.19 7.03
C ARG A 28 -4.48 -18.70 7.04
N LYS A 29 -4.01 -19.23 8.15
CA LYS A 29 -3.84 -20.69 8.36
C LYS A 29 -5.14 -21.33 8.85
N VAL A 30 -5.52 -22.46 8.25
CA VAL A 30 -6.68 -23.25 8.66
C VAL A 30 -6.23 -24.37 9.61
N PRO A 31 -6.81 -24.49 10.84
CA PRO A 31 -6.27 -25.36 11.90
C PRO A 31 -6.27 -26.87 11.62
N ALA A 32 -7.11 -27.36 10.70
CA ALA A 32 -7.30 -28.81 10.46
C ALA A 32 -6.24 -29.48 9.56
N GLN A 33 -5.61 -28.69 8.69
CA GLN A 33 -4.44 -29.07 7.86
C GLN A 33 -3.66 -27.79 7.60
N ILE A 34 -2.34 -27.90 7.30
CA ILE A 34 -1.50 -26.74 6.97
C ILE A 34 -1.91 -26.19 5.58
N ARG A 35 -3.11 -25.62 5.49
CA ARG A 35 -3.62 -24.96 4.31
C ARG A 35 -3.70 -23.48 4.58
N GLU A 36 -3.24 -22.67 3.64
CA GLU A 36 -3.21 -21.22 3.72
C GLU A 36 -4.27 -20.67 2.76
N ILE A 37 -5.10 -19.75 3.23
CA ILE A 37 -6.03 -18.97 2.42
C ILE A 37 -5.29 -17.73 1.97
N ASP A 38 -5.31 -17.41 0.67
CA ASP A 38 -4.55 -16.27 0.15
C ASP A 38 -5.10 -14.95 0.69
N VAL A 39 -6.38 -14.70 0.56
CA VAL A 39 -7.04 -13.52 1.10
C VAL A 39 -8.38 -13.90 1.72
N TYR A 40 -8.58 -13.53 2.98
CA TYR A 40 -9.86 -13.61 3.67
C TYR A 40 -10.34 -12.19 4.02
N PHE A 41 -11.53 -11.85 3.58
CA PHE A 41 -12.14 -10.53 3.76
C PHE A 41 -13.43 -10.63 4.56
N VAL A 42 -13.61 -9.71 5.50
CA VAL A 42 -14.84 -9.56 6.26
C VAL A 42 -15.29 -8.09 6.19
N PRO A 43 -16.48 -7.80 5.64
CA PRO A 43 -17.02 -6.45 5.63
C PRO A 43 -17.40 -6.01 7.04
N PRO A 44 -17.34 -4.71 7.37
CA PRO A 44 -17.87 -4.18 8.62
C PRO A 44 -19.39 -4.28 8.66
N PRO A 45 -20.01 -4.35 9.85
CA PRO A 45 -21.47 -4.50 10.00
C PRO A 45 -22.31 -3.41 9.33
N GLN A 46 -21.74 -2.22 9.12
CA GLN A 46 -22.36 -1.11 8.39
C GLN A 46 -21.29 -0.50 7.47
N SER A 47 -21.28 -0.90 6.20
CA SER A 47 -20.38 -0.31 5.21
C SER A 47 -21.00 0.97 4.65
N THR A 48 -20.36 2.11 4.92
CA THR A 48 -20.63 3.40 4.28
C THR A 48 -19.58 3.78 3.23
N ASN A 49 -18.69 2.85 2.88
CA ASN A 49 -17.57 3.13 1.99
C ASN A 49 -18.02 3.26 0.54
N THR A 50 -17.74 4.44 -0.03
CA THR A 50 -18.01 4.83 -1.41
C THR A 50 -16.83 4.57 -2.37
N ILE A 51 -15.88 3.71 -2.00
CA ILE A 51 -14.76 3.39 -2.92
C ILE A 51 -15.30 2.49 -4.02
N GLU A 52 -15.30 3.04 -5.23
CA GLU A 52 -15.77 2.34 -6.41
C GLU A 52 -14.70 1.34 -6.91
N LEU A 53 -14.79 0.11 -6.44
CA LEU A 53 -13.96 -1.01 -6.91
C LEU A 53 -14.66 -1.86 -7.99
N GLY A 54 -15.77 -1.37 -8.52
CA GLY A 54 -16.53 -2.07 -9.53
C GLY A 54 -16.90 -3.50 -9.11
N LEU A 55 -16.57 -4.48 -9.95
CA LEU A 55 -16.88 -5.89 -9.70
C LEU A 55 -16.15 -6.45 -8.45
N LEU A 56 -14.93 -6.01 -8.18
CA LEU A 56 -14.22 -6.40 -6.95
C LEU A 56 -14.94 -5.88 -5.69
N GLY A 57 -15.54 -4.70 -5.74
CA GLY A 57 -16.37 -4.16 -4.66
C GLY A 57 -17.62 -5.01 -4.40
N LYS A 58 -18.23 -5.59 -5.46
CA LYS A 58 -19.34 -6.54 -5.30
C LYS A 58 -18.92 -7.83 -4.59
N PHE A 59 -17.67 -8.31 -4.80
CA PHE A 59 -17.14 -9.46 -4.06
C PHE A 59 -17.03 -9.17 -2.56
N ALA A 60 -16.75 -7.93 -2.20
CA ALA A 60 -16.60 -7.46 -0.84
C ALA A 60 -17.93 -7.08 -0.15
N ALA A 61 -19.08 -7.34 -0.75
CA ALA A 61 -20.39 -7.10 -0.13
C ALA A 61 -20.73 -8.10 0.98
N GLU A 62 -20.11 -9.27 0.98
CA GLU A 62 -20.25 -10.33 1.98
C GLU A 62 -18.86 -10.89 2.34
N PRO A 63 -18.72 -11.67 3.44
CA PRO A 63 -17.44 -12.31 3.76
C PRO A 63 -16.94 -13.15 2.58
N ALA A 64 -15.65 -13.02 2.24
CA ALA A 64 -15.10 -13.60 1.02
C ALA A 64 -13.72 -14.23 1.24
N LEU A 65 -13.51 -15.39 0.60
CA LEU A 65 -12.20 -15.97 0.33
C LEU A 65 -11.85 -15.63 -1.11
N VAL A 66 -10.65 -15.09 -1.35
CA VAL A 66 -10.18 -14.79 -2.70
C VAL A 66 -8.87 -15.56 -2.94
N GLU A 67 -8.88 -16.40 -3.96
CA GLU A 67 -7.77 -17.28 -4.34
C GLU A 67 -7.30 -16.91 -5.76
N PRO A 68 -6.28 -16.04 -5.89
CA PRO A 68 -5.77 -15.60 -7.18
C PRO A 68 -4.75 -16.60 -7.74
N PHE A 69 -4.90 -16.96 -9.02
CA PHE A 69 -4.01 -17.84 -9.75
C PHE A 69 -3.28 -17.07 -10.86
N ARG A 70 -1.97 -17.25 -10.95
CA ARG A 70 -1.16 -16.70 -12.06
C ARG A 70 -1.41 -17.42 -13.38
N ASN A 71 -1.62 -18.74 -13.34
CA ASN A 71 -1.92 -19.59 -14.48
C ASN A 71 -3.34 -20.15 -14.36
N ALA A 72 -3.83 -20.78 -15.42
CA ALA A 72 -5.14 -21.43 -15.40
C ALA A 72 -5.26 -22.41 -14.22
N ALA A 73 -6.25 -22.19 -13.35
CA ALA A 73 -6.47 -23.04 -12.19
C ALA A 73 -6.86 -24.47 -12.63
N THR A 74 -6.17 -25.46 -12.08
CA THR A 74 -6.43 -26.86 -12.35
C THR A 74 -7.64 -27.38 -11.54
N ILE A 75 -8.21 -28.50 -11.95
CA ILE A 75 -9.28 -29.17 -11.21
C ILE A 75 -8.87 -29.47 -9.76
N ALA A 76 -7.61 -29.86 -9.53
CA ALA A 76 -7.10 -30.18 -8.19
C ALA A 76 -7.01 -28.93 -7.32
N GLU A 77 -6.57 -27.81 -7.86
CA GLU A 77 -6.48 -26.52 -7.16
C GLU A 77 -7.88 -25.97 -6.83
N ILE A 78 -8.83 -25.99 -7.79
CA ILE A 78 -10.22 -25.60 -7.54
C ILE A 78 -10.84 -26.43 -6.41
N ARG A 79 -10.66 -27.75 -6.41
CA ARG A 79 -11.11 -28.62 -5.32
C ARG A 79 -10.45 -28.27 -3.98
N SER A 80 -9.15 -27.94 -4.01
CA SER A 80 -8.43 -27.53 -2.81
C SER A 80 -9.01 -26.24 -2.22
N CYS A 81 -9.32 -25.25 -3.06
CA CYS A 81 -9.96 -24.00 -2.64
C CYS A 81 -11.36 -24.25 -2.06
N ILE A 82 -12.17 -25.12 -2.67
CA ILE A 82 -13.48 -25.50 -2.13
C ILE A 82 -13.34 -26.20 -0.76
N ASN A 83 -12.34 -27.03 -0.57
CA ASN A 83 -12.08 -27.66 0.74
C ASN A 83 -11.71 -26.60 1.80
N LYS A 84 -10.89 -25.59 1.45
CA LYS A 84 -10.60 -24.47 2.37
C LYS A 84 -11.88 -23.73 2.79
N LEU A 85 -12.79 -23.47 1.83
CA LEU A 85 -14.08 -22.84 2.13
C LEU A 85 -14.90 -23.65 3.12
N PHE A 86 -15.02 -24.97 2.91
CA PHE A 86 -15.78 -25.83 3.84
C PHE A 86 -15.15 -25.96 5.22
N ASP A 87 -13.82 -25.89 5.31
CA ASP A 87 -13.12 -25.83 6.61
C ASP A 87 -13.51 -24.53 7.36
N ILE A 88 -13.57 -23.38 6.65
CA ILE A 88 -14.04 -22.11 7.23
C ILE A 88 -15.54 -22.19 7.59
N PHE A 89 -16.38 -22.80 6.78
CA PHE A 89 -17.80 -23.03 7.17
C PHE A 89 -17.91 -23.79 8.49
N ALA A 90 -17.08 -24.82 8.67
CA ALA A 90 -17.07 -25.61 9.91
C ALA A 90 -16.55 -24.77 11.11
N GLU A 91 -15.60 -23.88 10.88
CA GLU A 91 -15.09 -22.95 11.90
C GLU A 91 -16.15 -21.95 12.34
N VAL A 92 -16.74 -21.21 11.37
CA VAL A 92 -17.77 -20.18 11.62
C VAL A 92 -19.00 -20.79 12.31
N LYS A 93 -19.44 -21.97 11.85
CA LYS A 93 -20.56 -22.69 12.49
C LYS A 93 -20.25 -23.13 13.92
N ARG A 94 -19.02 -23.50 14.21
CA ARG A 94 -18.59 -23.84 15.60
C ARG A 94 -18.58 -22.60 16.50
N GLN A 95 -18.09 -21.46 16.00
CA GLN A 95 -18.09 -20.19 16.73
C GLN A 95 -19.53 -19.74 17.03
N ALA A 96 -20.40 -19.69 16.03
CA ALA A 96 -21.80 -19.32 16.20
C ALA A 96 -22.53 -20.20 17.23
N LYS A 97 -22.23 -21.53 17.24
CA LYS A 97 -22.76 -22.44 18.25
C LYS A 97 -22.23 -22.15 19.66
N GLY A 98 -20.95 -21.77 19.79
CA GLY A 98 -20.36 -21.33 21.07
C GLY A 98 -21.05 -20.07 21.60
N ASP A 99 -21.28 -19.11 20.73
CA ASP A 99 -21.91 -17.81 21.04
C ASP A 99 -23.44 -17.89 21.14
N LYS A 100 -24.04 -19.07 20.91
CA LYS A 100 -25.50 -19.31 20.87
C LYS A 100 -26.23 -18.43 19.88
N THR A 101 -25.57 -18.03 18.80
CA THR A 101 -26.15 -17.23 17.71
C THR A 101 -26.64 -18.14 16.58
N ARG A 102 -27.66 -17.67 15.84
CA ARG A 102 -28.15 -18.36 14.65
C ARG A 102 -27.45 -17.76 13.43
N LEU A 103 -26.63 -18.53 12.77
CA LEU A 103 -25.94 -18.14 11.55
C LEU A 103 -26.87 -18.28 10.34
N ALA A 104 -27.06 -17.21 9.59
CA ALA A 104 -27.77 -17.25 8.29
C ALA A 104 -26.82 -17.75 7.20
N GLU A 105 -27.36 -18.32 6.12
CA GLU A 105 -26.56 -18.81 4.99
C GLU A 105 -25.80 -17.66 4.28
N SER A 106 -26.35 -16.45 4.29
CA SER A 106 -25.73 -15.24 3.75
C SER A 106 -24.51 -14.76 4.54
N GLU A 107 -24.37 -15.17 5.81
CA GLU A 107 -23.23 -14.81 6.67
C GLU A 107 -22.03 -15.76 6.47
N LEU A 108 -22.24 -16.87 5.77
CA LEU A 108 -21.13 -17.74 5.36
C LEU A 108 -20.33 -17.06 4.25
N PRO A 109 -18.99 -17.16 4.26
CA PRO A 109 -18.16 -16.54 3.23
C PRO A 109 -18.40 -17.16 1.84
N ARG A 110 -18.13 -16.38 0.78
CA ARG A 110 -18.11 -16.83 -0.60
C ARG A 110 -16.67 -17.00 -1.07
N LEU A 111 -16.41 -18.03 -1.86
CA LEU A 111 -15.11 -18.27 -2.49
C LEU A 111 -15.07 -17.68 -3.91
N TRP A 112 -14.08 -16.85 -4.18
CA TRP A 112 -13.77 -16.27 -5.48
C TRP A 112 -12.43 -16.81 -5.97
N ILE A 113 -12.46 -17.70 -6.98
CA ILE A 113 -11.28 -18.27 -7.63
C ILE A 113 -10.97 -17.40 -8.84
N LEU A 114 -9.89 -16.61 -8.77
CA LEU A 114 -9.48 -15.71 -9.85
C LEU A 114 -8.48 -16.46 -10.74
N SER A 115 -8.88 -16.81 -11.95
CA SER A 115 -8.07 -17.53 -12.91
C SER A 115 -7.91 -16.72 -14.20
N PRO A 116 -6.71 -16.58 -14.78
CA PRO A 116 -6.55 -15.90 -16.05
C PRO A 116 -7.46 -16.51 -17.13
N THR A 117 -7.44 -17.82 -17.27
CA THR A 117 -8.25 -18.56 -18.22
C THR A 117 -8.85 -19.80 -17.55
N ALA A 118 -9.93 -20.35 -18.13
CA ALA A 118 -10.47 -21.66 -17.78
C ALA A 118 -10.99 -22.34 -19.06
N SER A 119 -10.75 -23.65 -19.19
CA SER A 119 -11.31 -24.41 -20.31
C SER A 119 -12.79 -24.68 -20.11
N GLU A 120 -13.55 -24.80 -21.21
CA GLU A 120 -14.97 -25.17 -21.16
C GLU A 120 -15.16 -26.50 -20.41
N SER A 121 -14.26 -27.48 -20.60
CA SER A 121 -14.32 -28.76 -19.90
C SER A 121 -14.21 -28.63 -18.36
N ILE A 122 -13.48 -27.63 -17.84
CA ILE A 122 -13.42 -27.34 -16.41
C ILE A 122 -14.74 -26.71 -15.96
N LEU A 123 -15.20 -25.69 -16.66
CA LEU A 123 -16.44 -24.97 -16.34
C LEU A 123 -17.66 -25.91 -16.38
N ASP A 124 -17.78 -26.72 -17.42
CA ASP A 124 -18.84 -27.75 -17.57
C ASP A 124 -18.71 -28.85 -16.50
N GLY A 125 -17.47 -29.28 -16.21
CA GLY A 125 -17.22 -30.31 -15.21
C GLY A 125 -17.64 -29.91 -13.80
N PHE A 126 -17.52 -28.61 -13.46
CA PHE A 126 -18.02 -28.04 -12.21
C PHE A 126 -19.48 -27.58 -12.31
N ARG A 127 -20.14 -27.75 -13.46
CA ARG A 127 -21.53 -27.34 -13.71
C ARG A 127 -21.77 -25.87 -13.38
N THR A 128 -20.86 -25.00 -13.82
CA THR A 128 -20.98 -23.57 -13.56
C THR A 128 -22.09 -22.92 -14.39
N ASN A 129 -22.69 -21.85 -13.84
CA ASN A 129 -23.68 -21.01 -14.48
C ASN A 129 -23.20 -19.56 -14.51
N ILE A 130 -23.57 -18.81 -15.53
CA ILE A 130 -23.33 -17.38 -15.65
C ILE A 130 -24.61 -16.62 -15.29
N ASP A 131 -24.50 -15.64 -14.40
CA ASP A 131 -25.52 -14.62 -14.18
C ASP A 131 -25.08 -13.32 -14.83
N GLU A 132 -25.18 -13.28 -16.15
CA GLU A 132 -24.72 -12.16 -16.97
C GLU A 132 -25.38 -10.83 -16.58
N LYS A 133 -26.65 -10.88 -16.18
CA LYS A 133 -27.42 -9.68 -15.82
C LYS A 133 -26.87 -8.97 -14.57
N ASN A 134 -26.46 -9.73 -13.56
CA ASN A 134 -26.02 -9.17 -12.27
C ASN A 134 -24.49 -9.09 -12.16
N TRP A 135 -23.75 -10.01 -12.80
CA TRP A 135 -22.31 -10.16 -12.62
C TRP A 135 -21.47 -9.97 -13.88
N GLY A 136 -22.14 -9.95 -15.05
CA GLY A 136 -21.46 -9.85 -16.33
C GLY A 136 -20.86 -11.17 -16.81
N ILE A 137 -20.17 -11.10 -17.95
CA ILE A 137 -19.46 -12.22 -18.56
C ILE A 137 -18.19 -12.49 -17.77
N GLY A 138 -17.78 -13.77 -17.68
CA GLY A 138 -16.51 -14.17 -17.04
C GLY A 138 -16.65 -14.55 -15.58
N VAL A 139 -17.80 -14.38 -14.95
CA VAL A 139 -18.09 -14.85 -13.59
C VAL A 139 -18.95 -16.09 -13.64
N HIS A 140 -18.37 -17.24 -13.29
CA HIS A 140 -18.99 -18.55 -13.41
C HIS A 140 -19.29 -19.13 -12.02
N PHE A 141 -20.58 -19.18 -11.63
CA PHE A 141 -21.00 -19.66 -10.32
C PHE A 141 -21.18 -21.18 -10.31
N LEU A 142 -20.68 -21.84 -9.28
CA LEU A 142 -21.11 -23.20 -8.94
C LEU A 142 -22.51 -23.17 -8.33
N GLY A 143 -23.09 -24.34 -8.07
CA GLY A 143 -24.39 -24.43 -7.41
C GLY A 143 -24.43 -23.63 -6.09
N ASP A 144 -25.58 -23.04 -5.77
CA ASP A 144 -25.75 -22.03 -4.70
C ASP A 144 -25.12 -22.42 -3.35
N TYR A 145 -25.29 -23.68 -2.95
CA TYR A 145 -24.77 -24.18 -1.68
C TYR A 145 -23.26 -24.38 -1.64
N PHE A 146 -22.57 -24.33 -2.79
CA PHE A 146 -21.10 -24.28 -2.82
C PHE A 146 -20.56 -22.90 -2.51
N ARG A 147 -21.36 -21.85 -2.65
CA ARG A 147 -20.97 -20.44 -2.45
C ARG A 147 -19.62 -20.12 -3.10
N THR A 148 -19.40 -20.61 -4.31
CA THR A 148 -18.14 -20.53 -5.05
C THR A 148 -18.38 -19.99 -6.44
N ALA A 149 -17.51 -19.10 -6.90
CA ALA A 149 -17.45 -18.66 -8.28
C ALA A 149 -16.00 -18.76 -8.82
N ILE A 150 -15.89 -19.11 -10.10
CA ILE A 150 -14.65 -19.05 -10.88
C ILE A 150 -14.74 -17.79 -11.74
N VAL A 151 -13.82 -16.86 -11.52
CA VAL A 151 -13.70 -15.62 -12.30
C VAL A 151 -12.64 -15.84 -13.36
N VAL A 152 -13.05 -15.91 -14.62
CA VAL A 152 -12.18 -16.06 -15.78
C VAL A 152 -11.78 -14.67 -16.26
N ILE A 153 -10.63 -14.19 -15.83
CA ILE A 153 -10.22 -12.78 -15.98
C ILE A 153 -10.17 -12.35 -17.46
N HIS A 154 -9.72 -13.25 -18.35
CA HIS A 154 -9.65 -12.96 -19.79
C HIS A 154 -11.02 -12.88 -20.49
N GLN A 155 -12.10 -13.31 -19.83
CA GLN A 155 -13.47 -13.15 -20.32
C GLN A 155 -14.13 -11.86 -19.81
N LEU A 156 -13.55 -11.19 -18.81
CA LEU A 156 -14.09 -9.95 -18.28
C LEU A 156 -14.07 -8.84 -19.35
N PRO A 157 -15.16 -8.06 -19.51
CA PRO A 157 -15.17 -6.93 -20.44
C PRO A 157 -14.18 -5.85 -20.03
N CYS A 158 -13.60 -5.13 -20.99
CA CYS A 158 -12.70 -3.99 -20.75
C CYS A 158 -13.52 -2.75 -20.35
N THR A 159 -13.88 -2.67 -19.07
CA THR A 159 -14.63 -1.56 -18.47
C THR A 159 -13.99 -1.14 -17.15
N GLU A 160 -14.33 0.06 -16.67
CA GLU A 160 -13.87 0.55 -15.36
C GLU A 160 -14.30 -0.40 -14.22
N GLU A 161 -15.46 -1.03 -14.33
CA GLU A 161 -15.97 -2.00 -13.33
C GLU A 161 -15.07 -3.22 -13.17
N THR A 162 -14.36 -3.64 -14.21
CA THR A 162 -13.52 -4.85 -14.20
C THR A 162 -12.02 -4.56 -14.13
N LEU A 163 -11.62 -3.29 -14.15
CA LEU A 163 -10.23 -2.84 -14.16
C LEU A 163 -9.39 -3.54 -13.08
N TRP A 164 -9.84 -3.47 -11.84
CA TRP A 164 -9.11 -3.98 -10.68
C TRP A 164 -8.87 -5.49 -10.69
N LEU A 165 -9.76 -6.25 -11.32
CA LEU A 165 -9.59 -7.70 -11.52
C LEU A 165 -8.69 -8.01 -12.71
N ARG A 166 -8.78 -7.22 -13.80
CA ARG A 166 -7.96 -7.43 -15.01
C ARG A 166 -6.48 -7.16 -14.78
N ILE A 167 -6.10 -6.35 -13.79
CA ILE A 167 -4.70 -6.16 -13.36
C ILE A 167 -4.10 -7.48 -12.83
N LEU A 168 -4.90 -8.37 -12.25
CA LEU A 168 -4.48 -9.71 -11.82
C LEU A 168 -4.42 -10.72 -12.98
N GLY A 169 -4.78 -10.32 -14.17
CA GLY A 169 -4.70 -11.13 -15.38
C GLY A 169 -3.27 -11.39 -15.84
N LYS A 170 -3.13 -11.82 -17.09
CA LYS A 170 -1.86 -12.18 -17.71
C LYS A 170 -1.83 -11.66 -19.15
N GLY A 171 -0.62 -11.36 -19.66
CA GLY A 171 -0.38 -10.94 -21.02
C GLY A 171 -1.16 -9.67 -21.40
N ARG A 172 -1.83 -9.68 -22.56
CA ARG A 172 -2.50 -8.49 -23.12
C ARG A 172 -3.59 -7.91 -22.21
N VAL A 173 -4.34 -8.75 -21.50
CA VAL A 173 -5.41 -8.27 -20.60
C VAL A 173 -4.83 -7.46 -19.45
N GLN A 174 -3.73 -7.93 -18.86
CA GLN A 174 -3.01 -7.21 -17.81
C GLN A 174 -2.39 -5.92 -18.34
N GLN A 175 -1.76 -5.94 -19.52
CA GLN A 175 -1.16 -4.75 -20.12
C GLN A 175 -2.21 -3.65 -20.37
N GLN A 176 -3.36 -4.00 -20.94
CA GLN A 176 -4.45 -3.06 -21.15
C GLN A 176 -4.98 -2.48 -19.83
N ALA A 177 -5.10 -3.31 -18.81
CA ALA A 177 -5.53 -2.84 -17.49
C ALA A 177 -4.50 -1.89 -16.84
N ILE A 178 -3.21 -2.09 -17.09
CA ILE A 178 -2.15 -1.16 -16.65
C ILE A 178 -2.27 0.17 -17.39
N ASP A 179 -2.55 0.18 -18.72
CA ASP A 179 -2.78 1.40 -19.48
C ASP A 179 -3.96 2.20 -18.93
N GLU A 180 -5.06 1.52 -18.61
CA GLU A 180 -6.24 2.13 -18.00
C GLU A 180 -5.96 2.64 -16.57
N LEU A 181 -5.16 1.92 -15.79
CA LEU A 181 -4.73 2.34 -14.44
C LEU A 181 -3.89 3.62 -14.50
N GLU A 182 -2.98 3.74 -15.47
CA GLU A 182 -2.19 4.96 -15.68
C GLU A 182 -3.06 6.15 -16.08
N ALA A 183 -4.12 5.90 -16.84
CA ALA A 183 -5.06 6.93 -17.28
C ALA A 183 -5.99 7.43 -16.16
N LEU A 184 -6.09 6.74 -15.03
CA LEU A 184 -6.88 7.21 -13.90
C LEU A 184 -6.34 8.56 -13.36
N PRO A 185 -7.21 9.41 -12.81
CA PRO A 185 -6.81 10.68 -12.20
C PRO A 185 -5.71 10.49 -11.13
N GLN A 186 -4.76 11.40 -11.07
CA GLN A 186 -3.65 11.32 -10.10
C GLN A 186 -4.10 11.36 -8.64
N ASN A 187 -5.25 11.97 -8.35
CA ASN A 187 -5.84 12.02 -7.01
C ASN A 187 -6.64 10.75 -6.65
N ASN A 188 -6.69 9.74 -7.51
CA ASN A 188 -7.31 8.46 -7.17
C ASN A 188 -6.46 7.75 -6.10
N PRO A 189 -7.00 7.46 -4.90
CA PRO A 189 -6.21 6.96 -3.78
C PRO A 189 -5.64 5.55 -4.02
N LEU A 190 -6.25 4.76 -4.89
CA LEU A 190 -5.82 3.39 -5.19
C LEU A 190 -4.85 3.32 -6.37
N ARG A 191 -4.85 4.33 -7.26
CA ARG A 191 -3.97 4.37 -8.44
C ARG A 191 -2.50 4.27 -8.05
N SER A 192 -2.03 5.17 -7.18
CA SER A 192 -0.63 5.20 -6.75
C SER A 192 -0.22 3.90 -6.09
N LYS A 193 -1.03 3.40 -5.16
CA LYS A 193 -0.76 2.13 -4.46
C LYS A 193 -0.67 0.94 -5.41
N ALA A 194 -1.59 0.84 -6.37
CA ALA A 194 -1.58 -0.25 -7.35
C ALA A 194 -0.35 -0.17 -8.27
N ILE A 195 0.05 1.03 -8.69
CA ILE A 195 1.28 1.24 -9.46
C ILE A 195 2.51 0.84 -8.63
N ASP A 196 2.62 1.29 -7.39
CA ASP A 196 3.76 0.96 -6.52
C ASP A 196 3.89 -0.57 -6.32
N LEU A 197 2.76 -1.30 -6.16
CA LEU A 197 2.76 -2.76 -6.08
C LEU A 197 3.19 -3.43 -7.40
N LEU A 198 2.77 -2.90 -8.55
CA LEU A 198 3.21 -3.38 -9.86
C LEU A 198 4.72 -3.15 -10.08
N LEU A 199 5.26 -2.02 -9.63
CA LEU A 199 6.69 -1.72 -9.71
C LEU A 199 7.51 -2.62 -8.78
N ASN A 200 6.99 -2.97 -7.60
CA ASN A 200 7.58 -3.97 -6.72
C ASN A 200 7.58 -5.36 -7.36
N LEU A 201 6.48 -5.75 -8.03
CA LEU A 201 6.42 -6.98 -8.81
C LEU A 201 7.47 -6.99 -9.90
N LYS A 202 7.59 -5.92 -10.71
CA LYS A 202 8.62 -5.77 -11.75
C LYS A 202 10.01 -6.02 -11.19
N THR A 203 10.37 -5.33 -10.10
CA THR A 203 11.68 -5.50 -9.46
C THR A 203 11.91 -6.95 -9.03
N THR A 204 10.91 -7.59 -8.44
CA THR A 204 11.01 -8.99 -8.00
C THR A 204 11.17 -9.94 -9.18
N LEU A 205 10.48 -9.69 -10.31
CA LEU A 205 10.61 -10.50 -11.53
C LEU A 205 11.98 -10.35 -12.17
N GLU A 206 12.59 -9.16 -12.18
CA GLU A 206 13.93 -8.92 -12.72
C GLU A 206 15.02 -9.73 -12.00
N PHE A 207 14.83 -9.98 -10.69
CA PHE A 207 15.75 -10.85 -9.92
C PHE A 207 15.48 -12.34 -10.11
N ASN A 208 14.37 -12.73 -10.77
CA ASN A 208 14.02 -14.13 -10.95
C ASN A 208 14.64 -14.68 -12.25
N GLN A 209 15.41 -15.77 -12.14
CA GLN A 209 16.09 -16.38 -13.31
C GLN A 209 15.13 -17.13 -14.27
N ASN A 210 13.94 -17.49 -13.80
CA ASN A 210 12.94 -18.27 -14.55
C ASN A 210 11.70 -17.43 -14.82
N ILE A 211 11.81 -16.46 -15.75
CA ILE A 211 10.67 -15.65 -16.22
C ILE A 211 10.22 -16.14 -17.60
N ASP A 212 8.91 -16.23 -17.79
CA ASP A 212 8.31 -16.54 -19.08
C ASP A 212 8.28 -15.30 -20.02
N GLU A 213 7.79 -15.47 -21.25
CA GLU A 213 7.72 -14.38 -22.23
C GLU A 213 6.77 -13.27 -21.77
N GLU A 214 5.62 -13.62 -21.17
CA GLU A 214 4.64 -12.66 -20.67
C GLU A 214 5.17 -11.86 -19.49
N ASP A 215 6.04 -12.45 -18.66
CA ASP A 215 6.71 -11.75 -17.57
C ASP A 215 7.73 -10.74 -18.10
N ARG A 216 8.44 -11.07 -19.18
CA ARG A 216 9.35 -10.13 -19.87
C ARG A 216 8.59 -8.96 -20.46
N ASP A 217 7.45 -9.22 -21.10
CA ASP A 217 6.59 -8.19 -21.65
C ASP A 217 6.06 -7.27 -20.54
N LEU A 218 5.68 -7.83 -19.39
CA LEU A 218 5.25 -7.04 -18.22
C LEU A 218 6.40 -6.17 -17.70
N ILE A 219 7.61 -6.69 -17.57
CA ILE A 219 8.80 -5.92 -17.17
C ILE A 219 9.03 -4.76 -18.15
N MET A 220 9.00 -5.02 -19.45
CA MET A 220 9.17 -3.98 -20.48
C MET A 220 8.07 -2.93 -20.39
N ARG A 221 6.81 -3.33 -20.17
CA ARG A 221 5.69 -2.39 -20.02
C ARG A 221 5.81 -1.50 -18.77
N LEU A 222 6.30 -2.05 -17.67
CA LEU A 222 6.43 -1.32 -16.41
C LEU A 222 7.71 -0.47 -16.32
N SER A 223 8.71 -0.71 -17.20
CA SER A 223 9.99 -0.01 -17.13
C SER A 223 9.87 1.51 -17.30
N PRO A 224 9.10 2.06 -18.27
CA PRO A 224 8.92 3.52 -18.38
C PRO A 224 8.26 4.12 -17.12
N ILE A 225 7.28 3.43 -16.55
CA ILE A 225 6.59 3.90 -15.33
C ILE A 225 7.57 3.94 -14.15
N TYR A 226 8.44 2.93 -14.04
CA TYR A 226 9.47 2.87 -13.03
C TYR A 226 10.48 4.03 -13.16
N GLU A 227 10.96 4.30 -14.38
CA GLU A 227 11.89 5.39 -14.67
C GLU A 227 11.27 6.76 -14.35
N GLN A 228 10.01 6.96 -14.71
CA GLN A 228 9.28 8.18 -14.38
C GLN A 228 9.16 8.37 -12.87
N LYS A 229 8.73 7.33 -12.15
CA LYS A 229 8.60 7.37 -10.68
C LYS A 229 9.93 7.64 -9.99
N LEU A 230 11.01 7.03 -10.48
CA LEU A 230 12.36 7.27 -9.96
C LEU A 230 12.80 8.72 -10.17
N ALA A 231 12.47 9.30 -11.33
CA ALA A 231 12.77 10.71 -11.62
C ALA A 231 11.97 11.66 -10.70
N GLU A 232 10.68 11.38 -10.46
CA GLU A 232 9.82 12.14 -9.54
C GLU A 232 10.39 12.12 -8.11
N VAL A 233 10.68 10.94 -7.56
CA VAL A 233 11.25 10.79 -6.20
C VAL A 233 12.60 11.50 -6.07
N LYS A 234 13.44 11.41 -7.12
CA LYS A 234 14.73 12.11 -7.13
C LYS A 234 14.54 13.62 -7.12
N GLN A 235 13.57 14.14 -7.84
CA GLN A 235 13.29 15.59 -7.89
C GLN A 235 12.72 16.09 -6.55
N GLU A 236 11.81 15.33 -5.93
CA GLU A 236 11.28 15.61 -4.60
C GLU A 236 12.42 15.66 -3.56
N GLY A 237 13.30 14.64 -3.53
CA GLY A 237 14.44 14.61 -2.61
C GLY A 237 15.43 15.76 -2.81
N ILE A 238 15.63 16.22 -4.07
CA ILE A 238 16.46 17.41 -4.34
C ILE A 238 15.78 18.67 -3.77
N GLN A 239 14.47 18.82 -3.96
CA GLN A 239 13.73 19.99 -3.45
C GLN A 239 13.71 20.02 -1.91
N GLU A 240 13.48 18.88 -1.27
CA GLU A 240 13.56 18.77 0.20
C GLU A 240 14.95 19.13 0.70
N GLY A 241 16.01 18.56 0.13
CA GLY A 241 17.39 18.88 0.50
C GLY A 241 17.77 20.35 0.31
N ILE A 242 17.27 21.01 -0.75
CA ILE A 242 17.45 22.46 -0.96
C ILE A 242 16.73 23.25 0.14
N GLN A 243 15.49 22.89 0.48
CA GLN A 243 14.74 23.58 1.54
C GLN A 243 15.39 23.43 2.91
N GLU A 244 15.83 22.22 3.26
CA GLU A 244 16.56 21.95 4.50
C GLU A 244 17.86 22.75 4.53
N GLY A 245 18.67 22.71 3.47
CA GLY A 245 19.93 23.47 3.40
C GLY A 245 19.74 24.98 3.48
N ILE A 246 18.66 25.54 2.90
CA ILE A 246 18.32 26.96 3.05
C ILE A 246 17.95 27.26 4.52
N GLN A 247 17.15 26.45 5.18
CA GLN A 247 16.76 26.66 6.56
C GLN A 247 17.97 26.57 7.51
N GLU A 248 18.83 25.58 7.33
CA GLU A 248 20.06 25.44 8.10
C GLU A 248 20.99 26.65 7.89
N GLY A 249 21.20 27.03 6.62
CA GLY A 249 22.03 28.19 6.28
C GLY A 249 21.52 29.53 6.87
N ILE A 250 20.21 29.73 6.92
CA ILE A 250 19.59 30.91 7.56
C ILE A 250 19.83 30.83 9.06
N GLN A 251 19.63 29.69 9.70
CA GLN A 251 19.86 29.50 11.14
C GLN A 251 21.34 29.76 11.53
N GLU A 252 22.27 29.17 10.77
CA GLU A 252 23.69 29.40 10.96
C GLU A 252 24.06 30.89 10.75
N GLY A 253 23.54 31.50 9.68
CA GLY A 253 23.75 32.92 9.39
C GLY A 253 23.27 33.82 10.52
N ILE A 254 22.09 33.56 11.08
CA ILE A 254 21.57 34.28 12.25
C ILE A 254 22.49 34.09 13.46
N GLN A 255 23.01 32.90 13.73
CA GLN A 255 23.90 32.64 14.85
C GLN A 255 25.26 33.37 14.69
N VAL A 256 25.81 33.33 13.48
CA VAL A 256 27.06 34.05 13.16
C VAL A 256 26.89 35.57 13.33
N GLU A 257 25.78 36.11 12.80
CA GLU A 257 25.49 37.54 12.91
C GLU A 257 25.28 37.96 14.37
N ARG A 258 24.53 37.20 15.15
CA ARG A 258 24.34 37.45 16.59
C ARG A 258 25.66 37.43 17.34
N ARG A 259 26.54 36.48 17.03
CA ARG A 259 27.88 36.44 17.60
C ARG A 259 28.66 37.71 17.28
N ASN A 260 28.68 38.12 16.02
CA ASN A 260 29.36 39.33 15.58
C ASN A 260 28.82 40.59 16.28
N VAL A 261 27.50 40.69 16.45
CA VAL A 261 26.87 41.82 17.17
C VAL A 261 27.32 41.85 18.64
N ILE A 262 27.29 40.71 19.34
CA ILE A 262 27.71 40.60 20.75
C ILE A 262 29.19 40.97 20.89
N GLU A 263 30.08 40.39 20.08
CA GLU A 263 31.51 40.62 20.12
C GLU A 263 31.85 42.11 19.82
N ASN A 264 31.19 42.69 18.79
CA ASN A 264 31.37 44.13 18.47
C ASN A 264 30.91 45.05 19.60
N LEU A 265 29.77 44.75 20.22
CA LEU A 265 29.30 45.55 21.38
C LEU A 265 30.24 45.45 22.58
N LEU A 266 30.73 44.25 22.89
CA LEU A 266 31.74 44.04 23.94
C LEU A 266 33.02 44.81 23.63
N GLN A 267 33.52 44.76 22.40
CA GLN A 267 34.73 45.46 21.96
C GLN A 267 34.56 46.98 22.01
N VAL A 268 33.45 47.51 21.55
CA VAL A 268 33.19 48.97 21.58
C VAL A 268 33.08 49.48 23.01
N ARG A 269 32.46 48.72 23.91
CA ARG A 269 32.25 49.15 25.30
C ARG A 269 33.50 49.02 26.16
N PHE A 270 34.26 47.93 25.98
CA PHE A 270 35.37 47.60 26.88
C PHE A 270 36.77 47.73 26.24
N GLY A 271 36.83 48.16 24.97
CA GLY A 271 38.05 48.50 24.24
C GLY A 271 38.79 47.30 23.63
N SER A 272 38.74 46.14 24.24
CA SER A 272 39.33 44.91 23.68
C SER A 272 38.51 43.68 24.08
N LEU A 273 38.42 42.70 23.18
CA LEU A 273 37.79 41.41 23.43
C LEU A 273 38.86 40.43 23.95
N ASP A 274 39.08 40.40 25.25
CA ASP A 274 40.00 39.49 25.92
C ASP A 274 39.42 38.07 26.10
N ALA A 275 40.21 37.16 26.72
CA ALA A 275 39.80 35.76 26.89
C ALA A 275 38.57 35.61 27.81
N GLU A 276 38.41 36.46 28.82
CA GLU A 276 37.28 36.41 29.75
C GLU A 276 35.99 36.86 29.07
N LEU A 277 36.00 37.96 28.30
CA LEU A 277 34.87 38.46 27.54
C LEU A 277 34.45 37.49 26.39
N ARG A 278 35.43 36.82 25.77
CA ARG A 278 35.12 35.74 24.81
C ARG A 278 34.46 34.56 25.49
N GLY A 279 34.85 34.23 26.72
CA GLY A 279 34.28 33.11 27.48
C GLY A 279 32.78 33.24 27.74
N ILE A 280 32.25 34.47 27.83
CA ILE A 280 30.82 34.72 28.06
C ILE A 280 29.98 34.81 26.76
N THR A 281 30.60 34.85 25.57
CA THR A 281 29.89 35.04 24.31
C THR A 281 28.88 33.92 24.06
N GLU A 282 29.23 32.65 24.33
CA GLU A 282 28.33 31.52 24.17
C GLU A 282 27.11 31.60 25.10
N ALA A 283 27.30 32.00 26.34
CA ALA A 283 26.20 32.18 27.29
C ALA A 283 25.27 33.34 26.89
N LEU A 284 25.81 34.40 26.30
CA LEU A 284 25.02 35.50 25.75
C LEU A 284 24.29 35.12 24.48
N LEU A 285 24.86 34.26 23.63
CA LEU A 285 24.20 33.72 22.41
C LEU A 285 22.99 32.85 22.75
N ALA A 286 22.97 32.23 23.92
CA ALA A 286 21.82 31.43 24.37
C ALA A 286 20.60 32.30 24.75
N LEU A 287 20.77 33.60 24.96
CA LEU A 287 19.70 34.56 25.28
C LEU A 287 19.09 35.13 24.00
N SER A 288 17.87 35.61 24.07
CA SER A 288 17.27 36.36 22.96
C SER A 288 17.89 37.76 22.79
N PRO A 289 17.79 38.40 21.61
CA PRO A 289 18.30 39.75 21.40
C PRO A 289 17.72 40.78 22.40
N GLU A 290 16.47 40.64 22.76
CA GLU A 290 15.79 41.48 23.74
C GLU A 290 16.36 41.32 25.16
N GLU A 291 16.90 40.13 25.47
CA GLU A 291 17.49 39.82 26.76
C GLU A 291 18.94 40.24 26.83
N PHE A 292 19.78 39.89 25.84
CA PHE A 292 21.21 40.21 25.92
C PHE A 292 21.55 41.68 25.66
N THR A 293 20.77 42.37 24.82
CA THR A 293 21.08 43.78 24.47
C THR A 293 21.04 44.71 25.67
N PRO A 294 20.04 44.70 26.56
CA PRO A 294 20.07 45.51 27.79
C PRO A 294 21.23 45.14 28.70
N LEU A 295 21.56 43.86 28.83
CA LEU A 295 22.70 43.42 29.66
C LEU A 295 24.01 43.96 29.11
N LEU A 296 24.23 43.87 27.81
CA LEU A 296 25.41 44.41 27.15
C LEU A 296 25.51 45.93 27.22
N LEU A 297 24.38 46.67 27.30
CA LEU A 297 24.40 48.13 27.37
C LEU A 297 24.49 48.68 28.78
N GLN A 298 23.95 48.00 29.80
CA GLN A 298 23.78 48.55 31.13
C GLN A 298 24.79 48.04 32.15
N LEU A 299 25.19 46.74 32.08
CA LEU A 299 26.06 46.15 33.08
C LEU A 299 27.53 46.55 32.87
N SER A 300 28.29 46.72 33.95
CA SER A 300 29.75 46.85 33.92
C SER A 300 30.44 45.54 33.51
N ARG A 301 31.73 45.60 33.16
CA ARG A 301 32.50 44.41 32.81
C ARG A 301 32.48 43.35 33.92
N GLU A 302 32.67 43.77 35.17
CA GLU A 302 32.73 42.90 36.36
C GLU A 302 31.34 42.21 36.59
N GLU A 303 30.25 42.93 36.42
CA GLU A 303 28.89 42.40 36.57
C GLU A 303 28.56 41.39 35.49
N LEU A 304 29.00 41.62 34.23
CA LEU A 304 28.82 40.65 33.13
C LEU A 304 29.60 39.36 33.38
N LEU A 305 30.87 39.46 33.76
CA LEU A 305 31.71 38.30 34.05
C LEU A 305 31.15 37.49 35.23
N ASN A 306 30.74 38.13 36.32
CA ASN A 306 30.16 37.45 37.49
C ASN A 306 28.84 36.74 37.20
N ARG A 307 28.13 37.17 36.14
CA ARG A 307 26.83 36.56 35.77
C ARG A 307 26.96 35.38 34.82
N PHE A 308 27.99 35.35 33.99
CA PHE A 308 28.09 34.42 32.89
C PHE A 308 29.34 33.52 32.87
N LEU A 309 30.32 33.77 33.75
CA LEU A 309 31.44 32.90 34.09
C LEU A 309 31.10 32.04 35.32
#